data_61403de910f31b1bebef37663bcbfb16
#
_entry.id   61403de910f31b1bebef37663bcbfb16
#
_cell.length_a   1.000
_cell.length_b   1.000
_cell.length_c   1.000
_cell.angle_alpha   90.00
_cell.angle_beta   90.00
_cell.angle_gamma   90.00
#
_symmetry.space_group_name_H-M   'P 1'
#
loop_
_entity.id
_entity.type
_entity.pdbx_description
1 polymer ?
#
loop_
_entity_poly.entity_id
_entity_poly.type
_entity_poly.pdbx_seq_one_letter_code
_entity_poly.pdbx_strand_id
1 'polypeptide(L)'
;DLIENKAVKMVAHRGLSGIEKENTCSAFVAACNRATYFAVETDVHRTVDGQFVIFHDDNTARVGLDHLVIEESTFETLRKLQLVDIDGKRGRIDLTIPTLMEYIEICKKYGKHCVLELKNEFKASDVYKIVSMIEKAGYLDHVIFISFALKNLIFLRRRYPTQPAQYLIKEWDDKLLGPLEKYNLGIDIYYKSATPDNVQKVHALGQEYNVWTVNEAVDGDALVAMGVDYITTNILEGTNKAE
;
A
#
# COMPACT_ATOMS: atom_id res chain seq x y z
N ASP A 1 -0.48 12.04 16.33
CA ASP A 1 -0.64 11.35 17.62
C ASP A 1 0.25 10.10 17.66
N LEU A 2 0.64 9.73 18.88
CA LEU A 2 1.45 8.54 19.14
C LEU A 2 0.57 7.45 19.77
N ILE A 3 0.82 6.21 19.36
CA ILE A 3 0.22 5.02 19.99
C ILE A 3 1.32 4.09 20.49
N GLU A 4 1.08 3.38 21.59
CA GLU A 4 1.98 2.33 22.04
C GLU A 4 1.74 1.07 21.18
N ASN A 5 2.48 0.98 20.08
CA ASN A 5 2.26 -0.03 19.06
C ASN A 5 2.83 -1.42 19.39
N LYS A 6 3.61 -1.57 20.47
CA LYS A 6 4.24 -2.86 20.86
C LYS A 6 4.99 -3.47 19.66
N ALA A 7 4.61 -4.69 19.26
CA ALA A 7 5.17 -5.38 18.10
C ALA A 7 4.43 -5.08 16.78
N VAL A 8 3.38 -4.25 16.80
CA VAL A 8 2.62 -3.91 15.59
C VAL A 8 3.46 -3.01 14.69
N LYS A 9 3.51 -3.34 13.40
CA LYS A 9 4.25 -2.61 12.39
C LYS A 9 3.39 -1.51 11.79
N MET A 10 3.89 -0.26 11.82
CA MET A 10 3.18 0.90 11.27
C MET A 10 3.47 1.04 9.78
N VAL A 11 2.42 1.25 8.98
CA VAL A 11 2.48 1.41 7.53
C VAL A 11 1.93 2.78 7.14
N ALA A 12 2.73 3.58 6.42
CA ALA A 12 2.33 4.90 5.96
C ALA A 12 1.47 4.79 4.69
N HIS A 13 0.18 5.06 4.81
CA HIS A 13 -0.82 4.96 3.75
C HIS A 13 -0.63 6.04 2.68
N ARG A 14 -0.26 5.63 1.45
CA ARG A 14 0.07 6.53 0.35
C ARG A 14 1.21 7.50 0.70
N GLY A 15 2.20 7.00 1.44
CA GLY A 15 3.19 7.81 2.13
C GLY A 15 2.63 8.44 3.41
N LEU A 16 3.27 9.48 3.92
CA LEU A 16 2.78 10.25 5.08
C LEU A 16 1.71 11.25 4.63
N SER A 17 0.58 10.73 4.16
CA SER A 17 -0.45 11.49 3.46
C SER A 17 -1.25 12.43 4.36
N GLY A 18 -1.11 12.33 5.67
CA GLY A 18 -1.69 13.28 6.62
C GLY A 18 -1.00 14.64 6.62
N ILE A 19 0.24 14.75 6.13
CA ILE A 19 1.00 16.02 6.08
C ILE A 19 1.55 16.37 4.69
N GLU A 20 1.66 15.41 3.78
CA GLU A 20 2.10 15.60 2.40
C GLU A 20 1.06 15.07 1.42
N LYS A 21 1.10 15.54 0.18
CA LYS A 21 0.17 15.04 -0.86
C LYS A 21 0.34 13.54 -1.07
N GLU A 22 -0.77 12.80 -0.99
CA GLU A 22 -0.79 11.36 -1.16
C GLU A 22 -0.10 10.87 -2.45
N ASN A 23 0.57 9.73 -2.36
CA ASN A 23 1.18 9.07 -3.51
C ASN A 23 2.10 9.98 -4.33
N THR A 24 2.89 10.78 -3.64
CA THR A 24 3.98 11.60 -4.22
C THR A 24 5.31 11.20 -3.62
N CYS A 25 6.40 11.48 -4.32
CA CYS A 25 7.75 11.25 -3.79
C CYS A 25 7.96 12.00 -2.47
N SER A 26 7.39 13.21 -2.32
CA SER A 26 7.42 13.98 -1.09
C SER A 26 6.79 13.23 0.10
N ALA A 27 5.61 12.63 -0.11
CA ALA A 27 4.93 11.84 0.93
C ALA A 27 5.73 10.58 1.31
N PHE A 28 6.37 9.94 0.33
CA PHE A 28 7.21 8.77 0.56
C PHE A 28 8.45 9.12 1.38
N VAL A 29 9.16 10.18 1.01
CA VAL A 29 10.34 10.66 1.74
C VAL A 29 9.96 11.09 3.16
N ALA A 30 8.84 11.78 3.34
CA ALA A 30 8.36 12.16 4.65
C ALA A 30 8.13 10.95 5.58
N ALA A 31 7.52 9.88 5.07
CA ALA A 31 7.34 8.64 5.81
C ALA A 31 8.68 7.96 6.10
N CYS A 32 9.56 7.88 5.11
CA CYS A 32 10.86 7.23 5.22
C CYS A 32 11.78 7.88 6.26
N ASN A 33 11.61 9.18 6.52
CA ASN A 33 12.38 9.91 7.55
C ASN A 33 11.86 9.68 8.97
N ARG A 34 10.79 8.93 9.16
CA ARG A 34 10.28 8.57 10.50
C ARG A 34 10.72 7.15 10.86
N ALA A 35 11.43 7.05 11.99
CA ALA A 35 11.94 5.76 12.46
C ALA A 35 10.85 4.75 12.86
N THR A 36 9.64 5.22 13.09
CA THR A 36 8.51 4.40 13.56
C THR A 36 7.75 3.69 12.44
N TYR A 37 7.87 4.14 11.19
CA TYR A 37 7.25 3.43 10.06
C TYR A 37 8.12 2.27 9.59
N PHE A 38 7.52 1.09 9.58
CA PHE A 38 8.11 -0.12 9.01
C PHE A 38 8.05 -0.11 7.49
N ALA A 39 6.93 0.34 6.93
CA ALA A 39 6.65 0.30 5.51
C ALA A 39 5.95 1.56 5.01
N VAL A 40 6.06 1.76 3.69
CA VAL A 40 5.31 2.77 2.94
C VAL A 40 4.37 2.06 1.98
N GLU A 41 3.08 2.35 2.08
CA GLU A 41 2.07 1.80 1.19
C GLU A 41 1.83 2.74 0.01
N THR A 42 1.59 2.17 -1.16
CA THR A 42 1.22 2.88 -2.38
C THR A 42 0.41 2.02 -3.32
N ASP A 43 -0.03 2.63 -4.43
CA ASP A 43 -0.93 2.04 -5.43
C ASP A 43 -0.30 2.13 -6.82
N VAL A 44 -0.29 1.04 -7.57
CA VAL A 44 0.23 1.01 -8.93
C VAL A 44 -0.87 0.73 -9.96
N HIS A 45 -0.86 1.53 -11.03
CA HIS A 45 -1.65 1.34 -12.25
C HIS A 45 -0.74 1.10 -13.46
N ARG A 46 -1.31 0.50 -14.49
CA ARG A 46 -0.69 0.41 -15.82
C ARG A 46 -1.25 1.50 -16.71
N THR A 47 -0.39 2.31 -17.33
CA THR A 47 -0.79 3.30 -18.34
C THR A 47 -1.13 2.61 -19.67
N VAL A 48 -1.77 3.36 -20.60
CA VAL A 48 -2.12 2.81 -21.92
C VAL A 48 -0.88 2.38 -22.73
N ASP A 49 0.25 3.07 -22.52
CA ASP A 49 1.54 2.73 -23.16
C ASP A 49 2.41 1.75 -22.35
N GLY A 50 1.80 1.07 -21.36
CA GLY A 50 2.47 -0.01 -20.63
C GLY A 50 3.49 0.41 -19.59
N GLN A 51 3.43 1.65 -19.11
CA GLN A 51 4.23 2.11 -17.99
C GLN A 51 3.48 1.87 -16.67
N PHE A 52 4.22 1.72 -15.57
CA PHE A 52 3.63 1.54 -14.23
C PHE A 52 3.81 2.81 -13.43
N VAL A 53 2.68 3.40 -13.02
CA VAL A 53 2.62 4.68 -12.33
C VAL A 53 1.91 4.55 -10.99
N ILE A 54 2.24 5.47 -10.09
CA ILE A 54 1.70 5.52 -8.74
C ILE A 54 0.51 6.48 -8.73
N PHE A 55 -0.67 5.93 -8.45
CA PHE A 55 -1.90 6.70 -8.30
C PHE A 55 -2.98 5.82 -7.63
N HIS A 56 -3.85 6.42 -6.82
CA HIS A 56 -4.90 5.65 -6.15
C HIS A 56 -6.16 5.48 -7.00
N ASP A 57 -6.79 6.59 -7.42
CA ASP A 57 -8.08 6.57 -8.13
C ASP A 57 -7.92 6.12 -9.59
N ASP A 58 -9.03 5.82 -10.24
CA ASP A 58 -9.01 5.48 -11.67
C ASP A 58 -8.83 6.71 -12.55
N ASN A 59 -9.07 7.91 -12.02
CA ASN A 59 -8.91 9.18 -12.73
C ASN A 59 -8.38 10.28 -11.80
N THR A 60 -7.97 11.40 -12.39
CA THR A 60 -7.29 12.51 -11.70
C THR A 60 -8.23 13.54 -11.06
N ALA A 61 -9.54 13.38 -11.14
CA ALA A 61 -10.51 14.42 -10.77
C ALA A 61 -10.40 14.89 -9.30
N ARG A 62 -10.12 13.97 -8.37
CA ARG A 62 -10.05 14.31 -6.93
C ARG A 62 -8.76 15.04 -6.53
N VAL A 63 -7.63 14.70 -7.14
CA VAL A 63 -6.29 15.17 -6.72
C VAL A 63 -5.60 16.07 -7.72
N GLY A 64 -6.21 16.27 -8.88
CA GLY A 64 -5.76 17.15 -9.96
C GLY A 64 -6.91 18.05 -10.41
N LEU A 65 -6.70 18.75 -11.51
CA LEU A 65 -7.70 19.66 -12.08
C LEU A 65 -8.30 19.15 -13.38
N ASP A 66 -7.60 18.25 -14.04
CA ASP A 66 -8.05 17.62 -15.26
C ASP A 66 -8.68 16.28 -14.94
N HIS A 67 -9.62 15.86 -15.76
CA HIS A 67 -10.24 14.55 -15.63
C HIS A 67 -9.58 13.61 -16.63
N LEU A 68 -8.45 13.01 -16.24
CA LEU A 68 -7.75 12.00 -17.04
C LEU A 68 -7.94 10.63 -16.41
N VAL A 69 -8.30 9.66 -17.21
CA VAL A 69 -8.36 8.26 -16.79
C VAL A 69 -6.95 7.67 -16.86
N ILE A 70 -6.44 7.17 -15.73
CA ILE A 70 -5.04 6.75 -15.59
C ILE A 70 -4.68 5.66 -16.62
N GLU A 71 -5.49 4.61 -16.72
CA GLU A 71 -5.20 3.44 -17.57
C GLU A 71 -5.48 3.69 -19.06
N GLU A 72 -6.12 4.83 -19.40
CA GLU A 72 -6.37 5.28 -20.76
C GLU A 72 -5.42 6.41 -21.23
N SER A 73 -4.51 6.82 -20.36
CA SER A 73 -3.56 7.91 -20.62
C SER A 73 -2.14 7.38 -20.77
N THR A 74 -1.32 8.10 -21.53
CA THR A 74 0.12 7.82 -21.63
C THR A 74 0.85 8.32 -20.39
N PHE A 75 1.99 7.71 -20.08
CA PHE A 75 2.84 8.18 -18.99
C PHE A 75 3.26 9.65 -19.19
N GLU A 76 3.64 10.03 -20.40
CA GLU A 76 4.04 11.42 -20.69
C GLU A 76 2.94 12.42 -20.34
N THR A 77 1.70 12.15 -20.71
CA THR A 77 0.55 12.99 -20.37
C THR A 77 0.34 13.09 -18.87
N LEU A 78 0.37 11.96 -18.17
CA LEU A 78 0.17 11.93 -16.71
C LEU A 78 1.32 12.64 -15.98
N ARG A 79 2.57 12.47 -16.43
CA ARG A 79 3.73 13.07 -15.78
C ARG A 79 3.76 14.60 -15.85
N LYS A 80 3.14 15.18 -16.86
CA LYS A 80 3.03 16.64 -17.01
C LYS A 80 2.00 17.27 -16.06
N LEU A 81 1.10 16.48 -15.48
CA LEU A 81 0.12 16.99 -14.53
C LEU A 81 0.82 17.47 -13.25
N GLN A 82 0.45 18.65 -12.82
CA GLN A 82 0.81 19.16 -11.51
C GLN A 82 -0.34 18.84 -10.55
N LEU A 83 -0.03 18.08 -9.48
CA LEU A 83 -1.01 17.74 -8.46
C LEU A 83 -1.25 18.95 -7.53
N VAL A 84 -2.45 19.02 -6.99
CA VAL A 84 -2.84 20.03 -6.00
C VAL A 84 -2.30 19.60 -4.64
N ASP A 85 -1.67 20.49 -3.90
CA ASP A 85 -1.15 20.21 -2.57
C ASP A 85 -2.27 19.94 -1.56
N ILE A 86 -1.91 19.41 -0.40
CA ILE A 86 -2.84 19.06 0.68
C ILE A 86 -3.66 20.27 1.17
N ASP A 87 -3.12 21.47 1.06
CA ASP A 87 -3.81 22.73 1.40
C ASP A 87 -4.67 23.29 0.25
N GLY A 88 -4.79 22.57 -0.84
CA GLY A 88 -5.55 22.98 -2.03
C GLY A 88 -4.80 23.94 -2.95
N LYS A 89 -3.55 24.29 -2.66
CA LYS A 89 -2.74 25.19 -3.49
C LYS A 89 -2.00 24.47 -4.59
N ARG A 90 -1.67 25.22 -5.62
CA ARG A 90 -0.80 24.79 -6.71
C ARG A 90 0.54 25.50 -6.63
N GLY A 91 1.53 24.99 -7.32
CA GLY A 91 2.82 25.64 -7.52
C GLY A 91 4.03 24.83 -7.04
N ARG A 92 3.81 23.74 -6.34
CA ARG A 92 4.90 22.82 -6.02
C ARG A 92 5.21 21.93 -7.23
N ILE A 93 6.35 22.19 -7.84
CA ILE A 93 6.80 21.46 -9.05
C ILE A 93 7.16 20.00 -8.77
N ASP A 94 7.39 19.63 -7.51
CA ASP A 94 7.69 18.27 -7.06
C ASP A 94 6.43 17.37 -6.92
N LEU A 95 5.22 17.97 -6.97
CA LEU A 95 3.96 17.21 -6.85
C LEU A 95 3.51 16.69 -8.22
N THR A 96 4.17 15.67 -8.69
CA THR A 96 3.88 14.95 -9.93
C THR A 96 3.57 13.49 -9.65
N ILE A 97 2.95 12.79 -10.60
CA ILE A 97 2.67 11.36 -10.52
C ILE A 97 3.99 10.59 -10.60
N PRO A 98 4.36 9.82 -9.54
CA PRO A 98 5.59 9.02 -9.56
C PRO A 98 5.47 7.81 -10.48
N THR A 99 6.63 7.29 -10.91
CA THR A 99 6.72 5.94 -11.44
C THR A 99 6.82 4.91 -10.31
N LEU A 100 6.49 3.65 -10.63
CA LEU A 100 6.71 2.53 -9.71
C LEU A 100 8.16 2.51 -9.20
N MET A 101 9.12 2.67 -10.08
CA MET A 101 10.54 2.55 -9.70
C MET A 101 11.05 3.74 -8.89
N GLU A 102 10.51 4.93 -9.06
CA GLU A 102 10.80 6.06 -8.17
C GLU A 102 10.39 5.73 -6.72
N TYR A 103 9.21 5.14 -6.52
CA TYR A 103 8.76 4.67 -5.21
C TYR A 103 9.69 3.59 -4.63
N ILE A 104 10.00 2.55 -5.40
CA ILE A 104 10.88 1.46 -4.97
C ILE A 104 12.26 1.99 -4.58
N GLU A 105 12.86 2.85 -5.39
CA GLU A 105 14.18 3.42 -5.13
C GLU A 105 14.21 4.28 -3.86
N ILE A 106 13.15 5.03 -3.58
CA ILE A 106 13.03 5.80 -2.32
C ILE A 106 12.98 4.85 -1.13
N CYS A 107 12.11 3.85 -1.14
CA CYS A 107 12.03 2.87 -0.05
C CYS A 107 13.35 2.14 0.15
N LYS A 108 14.01 1.74 -0.92
CA LYS A 108 15.31 1.08 -0.89
C LYS A 108 16.39 1.96 -0.26
N LYS A 109 16.45 3.23 -0.65
CA LYS A 109 17.40 4.20 -0.10
C LYS A 109 17.29 4.33 1.42
N TYR A 110 16.08 4.34 1.95
CA TYR A 110 15.82 4.50 3.37
C TYR A 110 15.64 3.18 4.14
N GLY A 111 15.73 2.04 3.45
CA GLY A 111 15.59 0.72 4.06
C GLY A 111 14.17 0.40 4.56
N LYS A 112 13.14 1.00 3.97
CA LYS A 112 11.74 0.76 4.34
C LYS A 112 11.13 -0.33 3.49
N HIS A 113 10.27 -1.16 4.11
CA HIS A 113 9.46 -2.12 3.38
C HIS A 113 8.40 -1.40 2.53
N CYS A 114 7.94 -2.08 1.51
CA CYS A 114 6.91 -1.62 0.60
C CYS A 114 5.64 -2.45 0.79
N VAL A 115 4.49 -1.78 0.90
CA VAL A 115 3.18 -2.41 0.75
C VAL A 115 2.60 -1.88 -0.55
N LEU A 116 2.53 -2.71 -1.57
CA LEU A 116 2.23 -2.30 -2.94
C LEU A 116 0.89 -2.86 -3.40
N GLU A 117 -0.10 -1.99 -3.59
CA GLU A 117 -1.40 -2.38 -4.13
C GLU A 117 -1.37 -2.46 -5.65
N LEU A 118 -1.75 -3.61 -6.18
CA LEU A 118 -2.05 -3.79 -7.59
C LEU A 118 -3.50 -3.33 -7.82
N LYS A 119 -3.65 -2.13 -8.40
CA LYS A 119 -4.97 -1.53 -8.65
C LYS A 119 -5.66 -2.18 -9.82
N ASN A 120 -6.96 -2.43 -9.68
CA ASN A 120 -7.79 -3.07 -10.70
C ASN A 120 -7.29 -4.47 -11.09
N GLU A 121 -7.86 -5.05 -12.14
CA GLU A 121 -7.40 -6.34 -12.66
C GLU A 121 -6.28 -6.14 -13.67
N PHE A 122 -5.14 -6.75 -13.40
CA PHE A 122 -4.01 -6.82 -14.32
C PHE A 122 -4.06 -8.08 -15.20
N LYS A 123 -3.42 -8.01 -16.36
CA LYS A 123 -3.02 -9.22 -17.07
C LYS A 123 -1.89 -9.89 -16.30
N ALA A 124 -1.83 -11.21 -16.37
CA ALA A 124 -0.75 -11.98 -15.74
C ALA A 124 0.64 -11.49 -16.14
N SER A 125 0.82 -11.17 -17.43
CA SER A 125 2.09 -10.64 -17.95
C SER A 125 2.51 -9.33 -17.31
N ASP A 126 1.56 -8.46 -16.97
CA ASP A 126 1.85 -7.18 -16.30
C ASP A 126 2.21 -7.38 -14.83
N VAL A 127 1.54 -8.30 -14.13
CA VAL A 127 1.93 -8.68 -12.77
C VAL A 127 3.37 -9.18 -12.74
N TYR A 128 3.72 -10.09 -13.67
CA TYR A 128 5.08 -10.63 -13.76
C TYR A 128 6.11 -9.57 -14.10
N LYS A 129 5.76 -8.60 -14.96
CA LYS A 129 6.63 -7.48 -15.32
C LYS A 129 6.91 -6.58 -14.11
N ILE A 130 5.90 -6.25 -13.33
CA ILE A 130 6.05 -5.46 -12.09
C ILE A 130 7.01 -6.18 -11.13
N VAL A 131 6.76 -7.45 -10.85
CA VAL A 131 7.60 -8.24 -9.93
C VAL A 131 9.02 -8.35 -10.45
N SER A 132 9.19 -8.61 -11.73
CA SER A 132 10.52 -8.70 -12.37
C SER A 132 11.32 -7.38 -12.27
N MET A 133 10.67 -6.23 -12.45
CA MET A 133 11.31 -4.92 -12.29
C MET A 133 11.83 -4.71 -10.86
N ILE A 134 11.05 -5.08 -9.86
CA ILE A 134 11.43 -4.96 -8.45
C ILE A 134 12.53 -5.95 -8.10
N GLU A 135 12.44 -7.18 -8.59
CA GLU A 135 13.47 -8.22 -8.40
C GLU A 135 14.82 -7.79 -8.98
N LYS A 136 14.83 -7.23 -10.19
CA LYS A 136 16.04 -6.68 -10.82
C LYS A 136 16.64 -5.50 -10.05
N ALA A 137 15.82 -4.73 -9.36
CA ALA A 137 16.29 -3.68 -8.44
C ALA A 137 16.85 -4.23 -7.12
N GLY A 138 16.76 -5.55 -6.89
CA GLY A 138 17.27 -6.20 -5.68
C GLY A 138 16.43 -5.90 -4.43
N TYR A 139 15.13 -5.62 -4.58
CA TYR A 139 14.30 -5.19 -3.45
C TYR A 139 13.03 -6.02 -3.22
N LEU A 140 12.83 -7.10 -3.93
CA LEU A 140 11.60 -7.91 -3.87
C LEU A 140 11.33 -8.49 -2.48
N ASP A 141 12.39 -8.84 -1.73
CA ASP A 141 12.27 -9.38 -0.38
C ASP A 141 11.69 -8.39 0.64
N HIS A 142 11.60 -7.11 0.27
CA HIS A 142 11.07 -6.04 1.11
C HIS A 142 9.66 -5.61 0.68
N VAL A 143 9.00 -6.35 -0.20
CA VAL A 143 7.69 -5.98 -0.76
C VAL A 143 6.61 -6.94 -0.33
N ILE A 144 5.52 -6.38 0.18
CA ILE A 144 4.25 -7.06 0.42
C ILE A 144 3.27 -6.58 -0.64
N PHE A 145 2.77 -7.48 -1.49
CA PHE A 145 1.74 -7.14 -2.48
C PHE A 145 0.36 -7.21 -1.85
N ILE A 146 -0.50 -6.26 -2.18
CA ILE A 146 -1.90 -6.26 -1.77
C ILE A 146 -2.80 -6.01 -2.99
N SER A 147 -4.02 -6.54 -2.98
CA SER A 147 -5.01 -6.28 -4.02
C SER A 147 -6.41 -6.67 -3.57
N PHE A 148 -7.42 -5.90 -3.98
CA PHE A 148 -8.84 -6.30 -3.92
C PHE A 148 -9.17 -7.36 -4.97
N ALA A 149 -8.42 -7.39 -6.07
CA ALA A 149 -8.58 -8.40 -7.12
C ALA A 149 -7.79 -9.66 -6.76
N LEU A 150 -8.45 -10.66 -6.22
CA LEU A 150 -7.83 -11.94 -5.87
C LEU A 150 -7.07 -12.55 -7.07
N LYS A 151 -7.57 -12.34 -8.27
CA LYS A 151 -6.94 -12.80 -9.52
C LYS A 151 -5.50 -12.30 -9.68
N ASN A 152 -5.21 -11.05 -9.29
CA ASN A 152 -3.85 -10.51 -9.31
C ASN A 152 -2.91 -11.32 -8.40
N LEU A 153 -3.39 -11.65 -7.21
CA LEU A 153 -2.62 -12.42 -6.22
C LEU A 153 -2.45 -13.88 -6.64
N ILE A 154 -3.44 -14.45 -7.33
CA ILE A 154 -3.33 -15.80 -7.93
C ILE A 154 -2.24 -15.80 -9.01
N PHE A 155 -2.18 -14.78 -9.88
CA PHE A 155 -1.11 -14.64 -10.86
C PHE A 155 0.26 -14.55 -10.18
N LEU A 156 0.37 -13.73 -9.13
CA LEU A 156 1.61 -13.64 -8.35
C LEU A 156 2.05 -15.03 -7.84
N ARG A 157 1.13 -15.78 -7.25
CA ARG A 157 1.41 -17.11 -6.66
C ARG A 157 1.89 -18.14 -7.67
N ARG A 158 1.49 -18.05 -8.92
CA ARG A 158 1.92 -19.00 -9.96
C ARG A 158 3.42 -19.02 -10.18
N ARG A 159 4.10 -17.88 -10.00
CA ARG A 159 5.57 -17.77 -10.18
C ARG A 159 6.31 -17.51 -8.89
N TYR A 160 5.66 -16.91 -7.92
CA TYR A 160 6.26 -16.49 -6.65
C TYR A 160 5.45 -17.05 -5.47
N PRO A 161 5.56 -18.36 -5.20
CA PRO A 161 4.68 -19.03 -4.24
C PRO A 161 4.86 -18.57 -2.79
N THR A 162 6.02 -17.98 -2.45
CA THR A 162 6.35 -17.53 -1.09
C THR A 162 6.43 -16.01 -0.92
N GLN A 163 6.19 -15.25 -2.01
CA GLN A 163 6.22 -13.79 -1.94
C GLN A 163 5.15 -13.28 -0.97
N PRO A 164 5.50 -12.41 0.00
CA PRO A 164 4.51 -11.82 0.89
C PRO A 164 3.36 -11.14 0.14
N ALA A 165 2.14 -11.51 0.48
CA ALA A 165 0.95 -10.94 -0.13
C ALA A 165 -0.24 -11.00 0.82
N GLN A 166 -1.12 -9.99 0.73
CA GLN A 166 -2.32 -9.88 1.55
C GLN A 166 -3.52 -9.57 0.67
N TYR A 167 -4.64 -10.20 0.96
CA TYR A 167 -5.91 -9.96 0.27
C TYR A 167 -6.60 -8.73 0.88
N LEU A 168 -6.84 -7.69 0.08
CA LEU A 168 -7.58 -6.50 0.49
C LEU A 168 -9.07 -6.80 0.57
N ILE A 169 -9.67 -6.51 1.72
CA ILE A 169 -11.05 -6.81 2.06
C ILE A 169 -11.66 -5.61 2.78
N LYS A 170 -12.93 -5.34 2.53
CA LYS A 170 -13.68 -4.34 3.30
C LYS A 170 -14.46 -4.96 4.45
N GLU A 171 -15.17 -6.05 4.18
CA GLU A 171 -16.04 -6.72 5.15
C GLU A 171 -15.57 -8.14 5.41
N TRP A 172 -15.64 -8.57 6.66
CA TRP A 172 -15.30 -9.94 7.05
C TRP A 172 -16.41 -10.93 6.72
N ASP A 173 -16.02 -12.10 6.22
CA ASP A 173 -16.83 -13.29 6.09
C ASP A 173 -15.91 -14.50 6.33
N ASP A 174 -16.36 -15.48 7.11
CA ASP A 174 -15.56 -16.69 7.39
C ASP A 174 -15.19 -17.47 6.11
N LYS A 175 -15.93 -17.29 5.03
CA LYS A 175 -15.59 -17.85 3.70
C LYS A 175 -14.25 -17.34 3.16
N LEU A 176 -13.76 -16.21 3.66
CA LEU A 176 -12.44 -15.68 3.28
C LEU A 176 -11.30 -16.60 3.69
N LEU A 177 -11.47 -17.38 4.76
CA LEU A 177 -10.42 -18.29 5.25
C LEU A 177 -9.99 -19.31 4.19
N GLY A 178 -10.91 -19.77 3.35
CA GLY A 178 -10.59 -20.70 2.26
C GLY A 178 -9.57 -20.15 1.27
N PRO A 179 -9.81 -19.00 0.61
CA PRO A 179 -8.82 -18.36 -0.28
C PRO A 179 -7.51 -17.99 0.42
N LEU A 180 -7.55 -17.48 1.66
CA LEU A 180 -6.34 -17.13 2.40
C LEU A 180 -5.44 -18.35 2.61
N GLU A 181 -6.01 -19.47 3.00
CA GLU A 181 -5.26 -20.73 3.18
C GLU A 181 -4.77 -21.26 1.82
N LYS A 182 -5.67 -21.36 0.84
CA LYS A 182 -5.38 -21.94 -0.47
C LYS A 182 -4.24 -21.22 -1.19
N TYR A 183 -4.21 -19.90 -1.11
CA TYR A 183 -3.25 -19.08 -1.86
C TYR A 183 -2.14 -18.51 -0.97
N ASN A 184 -2.04 -18.95 0.29
CA ASN A 184 -1.02 -18.50 1.23
C ASN A 184 -1.00 -16.96 1.34
N LEU A 185 -2.14 -16.37 1.69
CA LEU A 185 -2.33 -14.93 1.77
C LEU A 185 -2.62 -14.49 3.20
N GLY A 186 -2.00 -13.37 3.63
CA GLY A 186 -2.49 -12.60 4.75
C GLY A 186 -3.75 -11.81 4.36
N ILE A 187 -4.28 -11.06 5.31
CA ILE A 187 -5.43 -10.18 5.08
C ILE A 187 -5.03 -8.73 5.32
N ASP A 188 -5.61 -7.82 4.53
CA ASP A 188 -5.54 -6.38 4.73
C ASP A 188 -6.97 -5.83 4.70
N ILE A 189 -7.55 -5.56 5.87
CA ILE A 189 -8.99 -5.35 6.01
C ILE A 189 -9.30 -3.96 6.56
N TYR A 190 -10.46 -3.42 6.14
CA TYR A 190 -11.01 -2.21 6.74
C TYR A 190 -11.11 -2.35 8.26
N TYR A 191 -10.51 -1.43 9.00
CA TYR A 191 -10.25 -1.60 10.44
C TYR A 191 -11.52 -1.80 11.28
N LYS A 192 -12.66 -1.23 10.87
CA LYS A 192 -13.94 -1.41 11.60
C LYS A 192 -14.51 -2.82 11.46
N SER A 193 -14.02 -3.62 10.53
CA SER A 193 -14.39 -5.02 10.38
C SER A 193 -13.50 -5.97 11.20
N ALA A 194 -12.44 -5.46 11.81
CA ALA A 194 -11.55 -6.24 12.66
C ALA A 194 -12.20 -6.57 14.01
N THR A 195 -12.10 -7.82 14.41
CA THR A 195 -12.54 -8.32 15.72
C THR A 195 -11.47 -9.25 16.29
N PRO A 196 -11.39 -9.42 17.62
CA PRO A 196 -10.47 -10.41 18.21
C PRO A 196 -10.66 -11.81 17.63
N ASP A 197 -11.91 -12.20 17.34
CA ASP A 197 -12.24 -13.50 16.76
C ASP A 197 -11.65 -13.69 15.36
N ASN A 198 -11.85 -12.75 14.45
CA ASN A 198 -11.34 -12.92 13.09
C ASN A 198 -9.81 -12.72 12.99
N VAL A 199 -9.21 -11.91 13.86
CA VAL A 199 -7.74 -11.86 13.99
C VAL A 199 -7.19 -13.24 14.37
N GLN A 200 -7.78 -13.89 15.37
CA GLN A 200 -7.38 -15.23 15.80
C GLN A 200 -7.54 -16.27 14.69
N LYS A 201 -8.63 -16.22 13.93
CA LYS A 201 -8.89 -17.13 12.81
C LYS A 201 -7.83 -17.01 11.72
N VAL A 202 -7.40 -15.78 11.38
CA VAL A 202 -6.33 -15.55 10.40
C VAL A 202 -4.99 -16.04 10.94
N HIS A 203 -4.67 -15.73 12.20
CA HIS A 203 -3.44 -16.21 12.84
C HIS A 203 -3.37 -17.75 12.92
N ALA A 204 -4.51 -18.42 13.10
CA ALA A 204 -4.58 -19.88 13.10
C ALA A 204 -4.17 -20.51 11.76
N LEU A 205 -4.27 -19.76 10.64
CA LEU A 205 -3.75 -20.16 9.34
C LEU A 205 -2.24 -19.90 9.18
N GLY A 206 -1.58 -19.31 10.18
CA GLY A 206 -0.20 -18.85 10.07
C GLY A 206 -0.04 -17.58 9.22
N GLN A 207 -1.12 -16.81 9.03
CA GLN A 207 -1.14 -15.62 8.19
C GLN A 207 -1.15 -14.33 9.02
N GLU A 208 -0.71 -13.22 8.41
CA GLU A 208 -0.65 -11.90 9.03
C GLU A 208 -1.94 -11.10 8.79
N TYR A 209 -2.22 -10.21 9.72
CA TYR A 209 -3.42 -9.37 9.74
C TYR A 209 -3.04 -7.89 9.71
N ASN A 210 -3.39 -7.21 8.62
CA ASN A 210 -3.20 -5.79 8.42
C ASN A 210 -4.56 -5.06 8.42
N VAL A 211 -4.58 -3.82 8.86
CA VAL A 211 -5.81 -3.00 8.88
C VAL A 211 -5.58 -1.64 8.25
N TRP A 212 -6.60 -1.10 7.61
CA TRP A 212 -6.61 0.22 6.95
C TRP A 212 -7.94 0.93 7.17
N THR A 213 -8.07 2.22 7.10
CA THR A 213 -7.06 3.25 7.32
C THR A 213 -7.34 3.83 8.68
N VAL A 214 -6.38 3.74 9.58
CA VAL A 214 -6.54 4.05 11.00
C VAL A 214 -5.87 5.40 11.29
N ASN A 215 -6.65 6.41 11.62
CA ASN A 215 -6.13 7.77 11.81
C ASN A 215 -6.34 8.31 13.25
N GLU A 216 -7.17 7.63 14.04
CA GLU A 216 -7.43 8.02 15.42
C GLU A 216 -6.66 7.12 16.39
N ALA A 217 -6.01 7.71 17.38
CA ALA A 217 -5.21 6.96 18.35
C ALA A 217 -6.04 5.93 19.13
N VAL A 218 -7.29 6.27 19.48
CA VAL A 218 -8.19 5.36 20.20
C VAL A 218 -8.49 4.10 19.39
N ASP A 219 -8.66 4.21 18.08
CA ASP A 219 -8.86 3.07 17.19
C ASP A 219 -7.57 2.25 17.07
N GLY A 220 -6.43 2.92 16.95
CA GLY A 220 -5.12 2.29 16.92
C GLY A 220 -4.85 1.46 18.18
N ASP A 221 -5.10 2.01 19.35
CA ASP A 221 -4.93 1.31 20.63
C ASP A 221 -5.82 0.07 20.73
N ALA A 222 -7.08 0.16 20.27
CA ALA A 222 -8.00 -0.97 20.25
C ALA A 222 -7.50 -2.10 19.33
N LEU A 223 -6.96 -1.75 18.17
CA LEU A 223 -6.44 -2.72 17.20
C LEU A 223 -5.14 -3.39 17.69
N VAL A 224 -4.26 -2.63 18.33
CA VAL A 224 -3.08 -3.20 19.02
C VAL A 224 -3.51 -4.24 20.06
N ALA A 225 -4.54 -3.92 20.85
CA ALA A 225 -5.09 -4.86 21.85
C ALA A 225 -5.71 -6.13 21.23
N MET A 226 -6.22 -6.06 20.00
CA MET A 226 -6.73 -7.23 19.25
C MET A 226 -5.60 -8.14 18.73
N GLY A 227 -4.35 -7.66 18.69
CA GLY A 227 -3.22 -8.43 18.22
C GLY A 227 -3.00 -8.38 16.69
N VAL A 228 -3.44 -7.32 16.01
CA VAL A 228 -3.13 -7.12 14.59
C VAL A 228 -1.62 -7.02 14.37
N ASP A 229 -1.14 -7.34 13.17
CA ASP A 229 0.29 -7.33 12.84
C ASP A 229 0.74 -6.01 12.23
N TYR A 230 -0.14 -5.35 11.46
CA TYR A 230 0.11 -4.06 10.81
C TYR A 230 -1.04 -3.09 11.03
N ILE A 231 -0.70 -1.81 11.14
CA ILE A 231 -1.66 -0.70 11.11
C ILE A 231 -1.26 0.26 9.99
N THR A 232 -2.13 0.39 8.99
CA THR A 232 -1.97 1.32 7.88
C THR A 232 -2.69 2.63 8.21
N THR A 233 -1.96 3.73 8.18
CA THR A 233 -2.40 5.04 8.69
C THR A 233 -1.88 6.20 7.84
N ASN A 234 -2.64 7.30 7.82
CA ASN A 234 -2.20 8.54 7.18
C ASN A 234 -1.25 9.36 8.06
N ILE A 235 -1.30 9.19 9.39
CA ILE A 235 -0.69 10.14 10.32
C ILE A 235 -0.20 9.55 11.65
N LEU A 236 -0.75 8.44 12.11
CA LEU A 236 -0.37 7.88 13.41
C LEU A 236 1.07 7.36 13.38
N GLU A 237 1.79 7.57 14.45
CA GLU A 237 3.13 7.00 14.66
C GLU A 237 3.13 6.11 15.89
N GLY A 238 3.95 5.08 15.85
CA GLY A 238 4.16 4.20 16.99
C GLY A 238 5.25 4.74 17.92
N THR A 239 5.17 4.39 19.19
CA THR A 239 6.23 4.74 20.17
C THR A 239 7.49 3.88 19.98
N ASN A 240 7.32 2.67 19.44
CA ASN A 240 8.43 1.77 19.13
C ASN A 240 8.97 2.02 17.73
N LYS A 241 10.30 2.04 17.61
CA LYS A 241 10.95 2.10 16.30
C LYS A 241 10.69 0.82 15.53
N ALA A 242 10.59 0.95 14.21
CA ALA A 242 10.58 -0.20 13.31
C ALA A 242 11.99 -0.83 13.28
N GLU A 243 12.05 -2.16 13.41
CA GLU A 243 13.26 -2.96 13.23
C GLU A 243 13.33 -3.50 11.80
#